data_8d369ec1b5d661ae6098c957bb1e5f77
#
_entry.id   8d369ec1b5d661ae6098c957bb1e5f77
#
_cell.length_a   1.000
_cell.length_b   1.000
_cell.length_c   1.000
_cell.angle_alpha   90.00
_cell.angle_beta   90.00
_cell.angle_gamma   90.00
#
_symmetry.space_group_name_H-M   'P 1'
#
loop_
_entity.id
_entity.type
_entity.pdbx_description
1 polymer ?
#
loop_
_entity_poly.entity_id
_entity_poly.type
_entity_poly.pdbx_seq_one_letter_code
_entity_poly.pdbx_strand_id
1 'polypeptide(L)'
;MKSWLAAYVRLHHEKKTRDRLTAMGIECFLPIQEEIHQWSDRRKKVERVVIPMMIFVRVSDEERGLPLTLSAISRYMVLRGESVPAVIPDRQMEKFKFMLDYSEEAVELCTTPLAVGEQVRVVKGPLAGLEGELVTVDGKSKVVVRLDMFCLLYTSP
;
A
#
# COMPACT_ATOMS: atom_id res chain seq x y z
N MET A 1 9.77 20.62 1.43
CA MET A 1 9.93 19.25 1.94
C MET A 1 8.79 18.38 1.44
N LYS A 2 9.11 17.23 0.85
CA LYS A 2 8.11 16.35 0.27
C LYS A 2 7.60 15.33 1.27
N SER A 3 6.31 15.04 1.19
CA SER A 3 5.64 14.07 2.07
C SER A 3 4.82 13.10 1.26
N TRP A 4 4.67 11.87 1.79
CA TRP A 4 3.81 10.88 1.18
C TRP A 4 2.35 11.12 1.54
N LEU A 5 1.51 11.21 0.53
CA LEU A 5 0.06 11.38 0.66
C LEU A 5 -0.64 10.26 -0.10
N ALA A 6 -1.84 9.88 0.34
CA ALA A 6 -2.65 8.90 -0.36
C ALA A 6 -3.74 9.62 -1.14
N ALA A 7 -3.87 9.32 -2.42
CA ALA A 7 -4.86 9.93 -3.30
C ALA A 7 -5.86 8.88 -3.76
N TYR A 8 -7.14 9.25 -3.83
CA TYR A 8 -8.18 8.38 -4.38
C TYR A 8 -8.17 8.46 -5.90
N VAL A 9 -8.14 7.29 -6.55
CA VAL A 9 -8.06 7.14 -7.99
C VAL A 9 -9.26 6.36 -8.48
N ARG A 10 -9.73 6.66 -9.69
CA ARG A 10 -10.82 5.90 -10.32
C ARG A 10 -10.44 4.43 -10.48
N LEU A 11 -11.37 3.54 -10.21
CA LEU A 11 -11.16 2.09 -10.32
C LEU A 11 -10.67 1.72 -11.73
N HIS A 12 -9.67 0.86 -11.80
CA HIS A 12 -8.99 0.41 -13.02
C HIS A 12 -8.16 1.47 -13.73
N HIS A 13 -8.01 2.66 -13.15
CA HIS A 13 -7.15 3.72 -13.69
C HIS A 13 -5.85 3.88 -12.91
N GLU A 14 -5.59 3.01 -11.94
CA GLU A 14 -4.45 3.14 -11.03
C GLU A 14 -3.11 3.13 -11.78
N LYS A 15 -2.89 2.14 -12.65
CA LYS A 15 -1.62 2.02 -13.39
C LYS A 15 -1.42 3.17 -14.38
N LYS A 16 -2.48 3.55 -15.07
CA LYS A 16 -2.45 4.66 -16.02
C LYS A 16 -2.12 5.98 -15.30
N THR A 17 -2.71 6.19 -14.14
CA THR A 17 -2.45 7.36 -13.31
C THR A 17 -1.01 7.39 -12.82
N ARG A 18 -0.49 6.23 -12.38
CA ARG A 18 0.92 6.11 -11.99
C ARG A 18 1.84 6.55 -13.14
N ASP A 19 1.59 6.08 -14.33
CA ASP A 19 2.42 6.40 -15.50
C ASP A 19 2.35 7.89 -15.83
N ARG A 20 1.18 8.50 -15.70
CA ARG A 20 1.02 9.94 -15.93
C ARG A 20 1.74 10.77 -14.87
N LEU A 21 1.64 10.39 -13.61
CA LEU A 21 2.35 11.08 -12.53
C LEU A 21 3.86 11.00 -12.71
N THR A 22 4.35 9.84 -13.11
CA THR A 22 5.78 9.65 -13.40
C THR A 22 6.21 10.56 -14.55
N ALA A 23 5.42 10.67 -15.59
CA ALA A 23 5.69 11.56 -16.72
C ALA A 23 5.69 13.04 -16.31
N MET A 24 4.95 13.41 -15.26
CA MET A 24 4.92 14.76 -14.72
C MET A 24 6.10 15.05 -13.78
N GLY A 25 6.95 14.07 -13.53
CA GLY A 25 8.07 14.20 -12.61
C GLY A 25 7.70 14.07 -11.14
N ILE A 26 6.51 13.52 -10.85
CA ILE A 26 6.05 13.33 -9.47
C ILE A 26 6.37 11.92 -9.03
N GLU A 27 7.07 11.79 -7.88
CA GLU A 27 7.34 10.48 -7.30
C GLU A 27 6.04 9.87 -6.79
N CYS A 28 5.74 8.67 -7.23
CA CYS A 28 4.52 7.98 -6.82
C CYS A 28 4.79 6.50 -6.58
N PHE A 29 3.91 5.87 -5.83
CA PHE A 29 3.99 4.45 -5.53
C PHE A 29 2.60 3.85 -5.65
N LEU A 30 2.47 2.87 -6.55
CA LEU A 30 1.25 2.08 -6.68
C LEU A 30 1.54 0.69 -6.12
N PRO A 31 0.88 0.30 -5.00
CA PRO A 31 1.10 -1.03 -4.42
C PRO A 31 0.60 -2.13 -5.34
N ILE A 32 1.53 -2.86 -5.91
CA ILE A 32 1.24 -3.97 -6.82
C ILE A 32 1.99 -5.20 -6.35
N GLN A 33 1.34 -6.35 -6.40
CA GLN A 33 1.97 -7.62 -6.11
C GLN A 33 1.71 -8.57 -7.27
N GLU A 34 2.75 -9.27 -7.73
CA GLU A 34 2.61 -10.25 -8.79
C GLU A 34 1.99 -11.55 -8.27
N GLU A 35 1.06 -12.09 -9.04
CA GLU A 35 0.42 -13.37 -8.76
C GLU A 35 0.57 -14.26 -9.99
N ILE A 36 0.66 -15.58 -9.77
CA ILE A 36 0.66 -16.56 -10.85
C ILE A 36 -0.73 -17.14 -10.99
N HIS A 37 -1.35 -16.90 -12.15
CA HIS A 37 -2.66 -17.48 -12.45
C HIS A 37 -2.48 -18.71 -13.34
N GLN A 38 -3.05 -19.84 -12.94
CA GLN A 38 -3.03 -21.08 -13.69
C GLN A 38 -4.32 -21.16 -14.51
N TRP A 39 -4.17 -21.01 -15.83
CA TRP A 39 -5.28 -21.22 -16.76
C TRP A 39 -5.21 -22.65 -17.31
N SER A 40 -6.24 -23.08 -18.01
CA SER A 40 -6.33 -24.45 -18.51
C SER A 40 -5.16 -24.87 -19.41
N ASP A 41 -4.58 -23.92 -20.14
CA ASP A 41 -3.53 -24.18 -21.11
C ASP A 41 -2.17 -23.55 -20.76
N ARG A 42 -2.11 -22.67 -19.75
CA ARG A 42 -0.86 -21.96 -19.42
C ARG A 42 -0.89 -21.32 -18.04
N ARG A 43 0.32 -20.97 -17.57
CA ARG A 43 0.50 -20.14 -16.37
C ARG A 43 0.86 -18.72 -16.83
N LYS A 44 0.31 -17.73 -16.18
CA LYS A 44 0.58 -16.33 -16.49
C LYS A 44 0.80 -15.53 -15.20
N LYS A 45 1.82 -14.66 -15.20
CA LYS A 45 2.01 -13.69 -14.14
C LYS A 45 1.05 -12.53 -14.34
N VAL A 46 0.33 -12.18 -13.29
CA VAL A 46 -0.63 -11.07 -13.30
C VAL A 46 -0.29 -10.13 -12.14
N GLU A 47 -0.27 -8.84 -12.42
CA GLU A 47 -0.07 -7.84 -11.38
C GLU A 47 -1.41 -7.55 -10.72
N ARG A 48 -1.44 -7.68 -9.39
CA ARG A 48 -2.63 -7.37 -8.59
C ARG A 48 -2.43 -6.07 -7.84
N VAL A 49 -3.36 -5.13 -7.98
CA VAL A 49 -3.34 -3.89 -7.22
C VAL A 49 -3.79 -4.22 -5.79
N VAL A 50 -2.88 -4.06 -4.81
CA VAL A 50 -3.13 -4.44 -3.43
C VAL A 50 -4.18 -3.56 -2.76
N ILE A 51 -4.16 -2.27 -3.04
CA ILE A 51 -5.14 -1.31 -2.52
C ILE A 51 -5.84 -0.66 -3.72
N PRO A 52 -6.99 -1.19 -4.15
CA PRO A 52 -7.71 -0.62 -5.29
C PRO A 52 -8.16 0.82 -5.01
N MET A 53 -8.21 1.63 -6.07
CA MET A 53 -8.69 3.01 -6.03
C MET A 53 -7.81 3.96 -5.22
N MET A 54 -6.52 3.61 -5.02
CA MET A 54 -5.61 4.46 -4.25
C MET A 54 -4.21 4.44 -4.84
N ILE A 55 -3.55 5.59 -4.83
CA ILE A 55 -2.15 5.73 -5.21
C ILE A 55 -1.45 6.65 -4.21
N PHE A 56 -0.19 6.38 -3.93
CA PHE A 56 0.59 7.20 -3.02
C PHE A 56 1.49 8.13 -3.82
N VAL A 57 1.53 9.40 -3.44
CA VAL A 57 2.37 10.40 -4.09
C VAL A 57 3.25 11.09 -3.06
N ARG A 58 4.48 11.42 -3.45
CA ARG A 58 5.39 12.17 -2.60
C ARG A 58 5.53 13.57 -3.18
N VAL A 59 4.94 14.53 -2.51
CA VAL A 59 4.85 15.91 -3.00
C VAL A 59 5.10 16.91 -1.89
N SER A 60 5.56 18.11 -2.26
CA SER A 60 5.64 19.25 -1.37
C SER A 60 4.28 19.95 -1.30
N ASP A 61 4.14 20.90 -0.38
CA ASP A 61 2.90 21.66 -0.27
C ASP A 61 2.57 22.41 -1.58
N GLU A 62 3.58 22.87 -2.28
CA GLU A 62 3.40 23.57 -3.55
C GLU A 62 3.00 22.63 -4.68
N GLU A 63 3.43 21.38 -4.63
CA GLU A 63 3.16 20.38 -5.64
C GLU A 63 1.83 19.65 -5.47
N ARG A 64 1.18 19.79 -4.31
CA ARG A 64 -0.04 19.03 -3.99
C ARG A 64 -1.18 19.19 -5.00
N GLY A 65 -1.24 20.35 -5.64
CA GLY A 65 -2.29 20.60 -6.63
C GLY A 65 -2.06 19.89 -7.96
N LEU A 66 -0.83 19.50 -8.27
CA LEU A 66 -0.51 18.89 -9.56
C LEU A 66 -1.19 17.55 -9.80
N PRO A 67 -1.16 16.58 -8.87
CA PRO A 67 -1.89 15.32 -9.08
C PRO A 67 -3.38 15.52 -9.24
N LEU A 68 -3.94 16.52 -8.59
CA LEU A 68 -5.39 16.80 -8.67
C LEU A 68 -5.83 17.33 -10.03
N THR A 69 -4.89 17.70 -10.91
CA THR A 69 -5.21 18.10 -12.28
C THR A 69 -5.58 16.90 -13.15
N LEU A 70 -5.26 15.68 -12.72
CA LEU A 70 -5.63 14.49 -13.44
C LEU A 70 -7.08 14.11 -13.13
N SER A 71 -7.87 13.86 -14.17
CA SER A 71 -9.30 13.56 -14.01
C SER A 71 -9.55 12.27 -13.23
N ALA A 72 -8.60 11.34 -13.24
CA ALA A 72 -8.74 10.07 -12.53
C ALA A 72 -8.52 10.22 -11.02
N ILE A 73 -7.86 11.29 -10.56
CA ILE A 73 -7.64 11.55 -9.14
C ILE A 73 -8.73 12.48 -8.63
N SER A 74 -9.48 12.04 -7.62
CA SER A 74 -10.58 12.82 -7.08
C SER A 74 -10.15 13.71 -5.92
N ARG A 75 -9.41 13.16 -4.96
CA ARG A 75 -8.98 13.90 -3.77
C ARG A 75 -7.92 13.13 -3.00
N TYR A 76 -7.26 13.81 -2.06
CA TYR A 76 -6.39 13.15 -1.10
C TYR A 76 -7.19 12.59 0.07
N MET A 77 -6.64 11.54 0.67
CA MET A 77 -7.22 10.97 1.88
C MET A 77 -6.95 11.88 3.08
N VAL A 78 -7.97 12.09 3.90
CA VAL A 78 -7.87 12.87 5.14
C VAL A 78 -8.27 11.97 6.30
N LEU A 79 -7.58 12.12 7.43
CA LEU A 79 -7.98 11.42 8.64
C LEU A 79 -9.24 12.05 9.22
N ARG A 80 -10.03 11.24 9.92
CA ARG A 80 -11.28 11.68 10.51
C ARG A 80 -11.04 12.87 11.45
N GLY A 81 -11.77 13.94 11.22
CA GLY A 81 -11.66 15.17 12.00
C GLY A 81 -10.59 16.13 11.53
N GLU A 82 -9.80 15.75 10.51
CA GLU A 82 -8.76 16.60 9.94
C GLU A 82 -9.26 17.30 8.69
N SER A 83 -8.64 18.43 8.36
CA SER A 83 -8.97 19.20 7.14
C SER A 83 -7.86 19.18 6.10
N VAL A 84 -6.68 18.66 6.44
CA VAL A 84 -5.53 18.59 5.54
C VAL A 84 -5.25 17.15 5.17
N PRO A 85 -4.60 16.90 4.01
CA PRO A 85 -4.26 15.52 3.61
C PRO A 85 -3.42 14.83 4.68
N ALA A 86 -3.73 13.56 4.93
CA ALA A 86 -2.98 12.76 5.89
C ALA A 86 -1.58 12.50 5.35
N VAL A 87 -0.56 12.69 6.18
CA VAL A 87 0.83 12.43 5.82
C VAL A 87 1.22 11.04 6.34
N ILE A 88 1.80 10.23 5.44
CA ILE A 88 2.31 8.93 5.80
C ILE A 88 3.81 9.08 6.06
N PRO A 89 4.29 8.75 7.29
CA PRO A 89 5.72 8.83 7.57
C PRO A 89 6.54 7.97 6.61
N ASP A 90 7.71 8.46 6.21
CA ASP A 90 8.60 7.75 5.29
C ASP A 90 8.92 6.35 5.80
N ARG A 91 9.10 6.19 7.11
CA ARG A 91 9.38 4.91 7.74
C ARG A 91 8.27 3.89 7.50
N GLN A 92 7.01 4.31 7.55
CA GLN A 92 5.87 3.43 7.26
C GLN A 92 5.82 3.06 5.79
N MET A 93 6.12 3.99 4.90
CA MET A 93 6.18 3.71 3.46
C MET A 93 7.29 2.72 3.14
N GLU A 94 8.44 2.83 3.79
CA GLU A 94 9.55 1.89 3.61
C GLU A 94 9.17 0.49 4.05
N LYS A 95 8.48 0.34 5.18
CA LYS A 95 7.98 -0.96 5.64
C LYS A 95 6.98 -1.55 4.65
N PHE A 96 6.09 -0.73 4.14
CA PHE A 96 5.09 -1.14 3.18
C PHE A 96 5.74 -1.64 1.89
N LYS A 97 6.68 -0.88 1.34
CA LYS A 97 7.41 -1.28 0.13
C LYS A 97 8.19 -2.57 0.34
N PHE A 98 8.87 -2.69 1.48
CA PHE A 98 9.63 -3.88 1.82
C PHE A 98 8.71 -5.11 1.88
N MET A 99 7.56 -5.00 2.51
CA MET A 99 6.60 -6.08 2.62
C MET A 99 6.10 -6.54 1.25
N LEU A 100 5.79 -5.60 0.36
CA LEU A 100 5.32 -5.93 -0.98
C LEU A 100 6.41 -6.53 -1.87
N ASP A 101 7.64 -6.02 -1.76
CA ASP A 101 8.74 -6.46 -2.61
C ASP A 101 9.23 -7.86 -2.27
N TYR A 102 9.19 -8.25 -0.99
CA TYR A 102 9.83 -9.48 -0.53
C TYR A 102 8.87 -10.54 -0.01
N SER A 103 7.58 -10.26 0.08
CA SER A 103 6.60 -11.26 0.54
C SER A 103 6.37 -12.31 -0.54
N GLU A 104 6.46 -13.57 -0.18
CA GLU A 104 6.10 -14.69 -1.05
C GLU A 104 4.60 -14.97 -1.00
N GLU A 105 3.96 -14.58 0.11
CA GLU A 105 2.53 -14.73 0.30
C GLU A 105 1.79 -13.45 -0.11
N ALA A 106 0.50 -13.58 -0.41
CA ALA A 106 -0.32 -12.43 -0.78
C ALA A 106 -0.44 -11.45 0.39
N VAL A 107 -0.15 -10.19 0.12
CA VAL A 107 -0.36 -9.10 1.08
C VAL A 107 -1.79 -8.59 0.86
N GLU A 108 -2.56 -8.49 1.92
CA GLU A 108 -3.96 -8.09 1.86
C GLU A 108 -4.23 -6.86 2.71
N LEU A 109 -5.13 -6.01 2.23
CA LEU A 109 -5.63 -4.88 2.99
C LEU A 109 -6.61 -5.36 4.05
N CYS A 110 -6.46 -4.89 5.29
CA CYS A 110 -7.42 -5.21 6.35
C CYS A 110 -8.73 -4.46 6.08
N THR A 111 -9.80 -5.22 5.93
CA THR A 111 -11.14 -4.65 5.70
C THR A 111 -11.95 -4.53 6.99
N THR A 112 -11.49 -5.18 8.06
CA THR A 112 -12.14 -5.14 9.37
C THR A 112 -11.14 -4.63 10.41
N PRO A 113 -11.63 -3.91 11.46
CA PRO A 113 -10.74 -3.51 12.54
C PRO A 113 -10.13 -4.74 13.23
N LEU A 114 -8.84 -4.67 13.51
CA LEU A 114 -8.12 -5.73 14.21
C LEU A 114 -7.69 -5.22 15.58
N ALA A 115 -7.76 -6.09 16.58
CA ALA A 115 -7.21 -5.79 17.90
C ALA A 115 -5.70 -5.58 17.81
N VAL A 116 -5.15 -4.78 18.74
CA VAL A 116 -3.71 -4.59 18.82
C VAL A 116 -3.07 -5.92 19.21
N GLY A 117 -2.10 -6.36 18.41
CA GLY A 117 -1.38 -7.60 18.64
C GLY A 117 -0.03 -7.36 19.32
N GLU A 118 0.69 -8.46 19.55
CA GLU A 118 2.01 -8.41 20.14
C GLU A 118 3.02 -7.90 19.10
N GLN A 119 3.93 -7.02 19.52
CA GLN A 119 4.99 -6.52 18.65
C GLN A 119 5.99 -7.64 18.36
N VAL A 120 6.27 -7.87 17.10
CA VAL A 120 7.15 -8.95 16.65
C VAL A 120 8.07 -8.46 15.54
N ARG A 121 9.15 -9.22 15.34
CA ARG A 121 10.06 -9.02 14.22
C ARG A 121 10.22 -10.35 13.50
N VAL A 122 10.12 -10.33 12.18
CA VAL A 122 10.37 -11.52 11.38
C VAL A 122 11.86 -11.83 11.39
N VAL A 123 12.24 -13.06 11.74
CA VAL A 123 13.66 -13.44 11.88
C VAL A 123 14.15 -14.35 10.75
N LYS A 124 13.26 -14.98 10.02
CA LYS A 124 13.62 -15.91 8.93
C LYS A 124 12.79 -15.58 7.68
N GLY A 125 13.31 -15.99 6.52
CA GLY A 125 12.62 -15.86 5.26
C GLY A 125 12.82 -14.52 4.59
N PRO A 126 12.13 -14.29 3.46
CA PRO A 126 12.31 -13.07 2.64
C PRO A 126 12.02 -11.77 3.39
N LEU A 127 11.15 -11.80 4.39
CA LEU A 127 10.77 -10.62 5.16
C LEU A 127 11.55 -10.46 6.47
N ALA A 128 12.68 -11.16 6.63
CA ALA A 128 13.50 -11.03 7.83
C ALA A 128 13.84 -9.55 8.11
N GLY A 129 13.60 -9.11 9.35
CA GLY A 129 13.78 -7.72 9.75
C GLY A 129 12.50 -6.89 9.74
N LEU A 130 11.42 -7.38 9.12
CA LEU A 130 10.14 -6.67 9.14
C LEU A 130 9.57 -6.65 10.55
N GLU A 131 9.21 -5.47 11.03
CA GLU A 131 8.56 -5.28 12.33
C GLU A 131 7.07 -5.04 12.12
N GLY A 132 6.25 -5.65 12.95
CA GLY A 132 4.81 -5.52 12.89
C GLY A 132 4.16 -6.11 14.13
N GLU A 133 2.87 -6.43 14.03
CA GLU A 133 2.11 -7.03 15.11
C GLU A 133 1.68 -8.44 14.72
N LEU A 134 1.81 -9.38 15.64
CA LEU A 134 1.34 -10.74 15.45
C LEU A 134 -0.13 -10.80 15.88
N VAL A 135 -0.99 -11.17 14.97
CA VAL A 135 -2.43 -11.31 15.25
C VAL A 135 -2.92 -12.65 14.72
N THR A 136 -4.03 -13.13 15.28
CA THR A 136 -4.69 -14.35 14.81
C THR A 136 -5.97 -13.95 14.08
N VAL A 137 -6.07 -14.35 12.82
CA VAL A 137 -7.26 -14.12 11.97
C VAL A 137 -7.68 -15.45 11.38
N ASP A 138 -8.93 -15.83 11.62
CA ASP A 138 -9.48 -17.10 11.13
C ASP A 138 -8.62 -18.32 11.50
N GLY A 139 -8.08 -18.32 12.71
CA GLY A 139 -7.24 -19.41 13.22
C GLY A 139 -5.82 -19.43 12.72
N LYS A 140 -5.42 -18.45 11.92
CA LYS A 140 -4.05 -18.35 11.38
C LYS A 140 -3.32 -17.15 11.95
N SER A 141 -2.04 -17.34 12.22
CA SER A 141 -1.17 -16.24 12.66
C SER A 141 -0.76 -15.39 11.47
N LYS A 142 -0.90 -14.08 11.60
CA LYS A 142 -0.53 -13.14 10.55
C LYS A 142 0.27 -11.99 11.14
N VAL A 143 1.20 -11.46 10.36
CA VAL A 143 1.92 -10.23 10.70
C VAL A 143 1.19 -9.06 10.05
N VAL A 144 0.88 -8.06 10.87
CA VAL A 144 0.15 -6.87 10.43
C VAL A 144 1.11 -5.69 10.45
N VAL A 145 1.20 -4.97 9.34
CA VAL A 145 1.87 -3.67 9.27
C VAL A 145 0.79 -2.61 9.26
N ARG A 146 0.76 -1.77 10.29
CA ARG A 146 -0.22 -0.70 10.39
C ARG A 146 0.37 0.60 9.86
N LEU A 147 -0.39 1.22 8.98
CA LEU A 147 -0.18 2.61 8.60
C LEU A 147 -1.24 3.44 9.33
N ASP A 148 -1.04 4.73 9.45
CA ASP A 148 -1.98 5.59 10.20
C ASP A 148 -3.42 5.50 9.69
N MET A 149 -3.61 5.12 8.43
CA MET A 149 -4.90 5.12 7.75
C MET A 149 -5.49 3.72 7.54
N PHE A 150 -4.66 2.70 7.50
CA PHE A 150 -5.09 1.32 7.23
C PHE A 150 -4.01 0.34 7.67
N CYS A 151 -4.33 -0.95 7.63
CA CYS A 151 -3.34 -1.99 7.94
C CYS A 151 -3.28 -3.02 6.82
N LEU A 152 -2.14 -3.70 6.74
CA LEU A 152 -1.88 -4.75 5.76
C LEU A 152 -1.53 -6.03 6.48
N LEU A 153 -2.01 -7.14 5.94
CA LEU A 153 -1.83 -8.47 6.52
C LEU A 153 -0.86 -9.30 5.68
N TYR A 154 -0.01 -10.02 6.36
CA TYR A 154 0.86 -11.02 5.77
C TYR A 154 0.76 -12.30 6.60
N THR A 155 0.57 -13.45 5.93
CA THR A 155 0.50 -14.72 6.63
C THR A 155 1.89 -15.12 7.12
N SER A 156 2.02 -15.37 8.42
CA SER A 156 3.28 -15.82 9.01
C SER A 156 3.57 -17.25 8.54
N PRO A 157 4.80 -17.53 8.10
CA PRO A 157 5.20 -18.89 7.74
C PRO A 157 5.26 -19.80 8.97
#